data_c4c1c0c6da865aa1182b6da9aaef5b78
#
_entry.id   c4c1c0c6da865aa1182b6da9aaef5b78
#
_cell.length_a   1.000
_cell.length_b   1.000
_cell.length_c   1.000
_cell.angle_alpha   90.00
_cell.angle_beta   90.00
_cell.angle_gamma   90.00
#
_symmetry.space_group_name_H-M   'P 1'
#
loop_
_entity.id
_entity.type
_entity.pdbx_description
1 polymer ?
#
loop_
_entity_poly.entity_id
_entity_poly.type
_entity_poly.pdbx_seq_one_letter_code
_entity_poly.pdbx_strand_id
1 'polypeptide(L)'
;MRYTETLVTTNTKFRMSLLQPLVDLHINRGAVLKTVGDRFQALRYGNRLEPEINPILHGCGVLDLQIRPLIEVKGPDASRFLHGLLTNDIVGLPCGRWQPNLFCGSKGKIKQRLEVLKLAAECFVICCEAEAGIAVGTLLDHYLVREDVTLAFLSREQIRIDLFGPKSTVALHRLGIPEQACTGSFGEFEFHAAPVPWGTQTRWGCLLPIAGAAEWLASVLNSDPECNLVGTEAVDAMRIAEGLPRPGNDFGPENFPQEAALGDHISYTKGCYIGQEPHARMFHRGHPNWQLVGLRIPESVKAAAGAPLLHDGNEIGRLTSVSPITQDGMRAALGWVRHAIAEAQNLVTLESGRVELTPFPLPNTIRRTVPETKSS
;
A
#
# COMPACT_ATOMS: atom_id res chain seq x y z
N MET A 1 27.22 12.81 1.86
CA MET A 1 26.37 13.56 0.92
C MET A 1 26.94 13.35 -0.47
N ARG A 2 26.53 12.26 -1.14
CA ARG A 2 26.97 11.90 -2.50
C ARG A 2 25.86 12.10 -3.53
N TYR A 3 24.96 13.05 -3.27
CA TYR A 3 23.96 13.44 -4.24
C TYR A 3 24.50 14.63 -5.03
N THR A 4 24.80 14.39 -6.30
CA THR A 4 25.13 15.46 -7.24
C THR A 4 23.88 16.30 -7.50
N GLU A 5 23.79 17.48 -6.90
CA GLU A 5 22.75 18.50 -7.11
C GLU A 5 22.78 19.17 -8.50
N THR A 6 23.59 18.67 -9.40
CA THR A 6 23.74 19.26 -10.72
C THR A 6 22.74 18.60 -11.68
N LEU A 7 21.62 19.29 -11.94
CA LEU A 7 20.68 19.14 -13.09
C LEU A 7 19.21 19.46 -12.73
N VAL A 8 18.95 20.36 -11.77
CA VAL A 8 17.58 20.57 -11.27
C VAL A 8 16.69 21.42 -12.22
N THR A 9 17.25 22.28 -13.07
CA THR A 9 16.43 23.28 -13.79
C THR A 9 16.12 22.94 -15.26
N THR A 10 16.97 22.25 -15.97
CA THR A 10 16.74 21.91 -17.40
C THR A 10 15.83 20.67 -17.54
N ASN A 11 15.78 19.83 -16.51
CA ASN A 11 15.08 18.54 -16.55
C ASN A 11 13.58 18.66 -16.22
N THR A 12 13.15 19.73 -15.52
CA THR A 12 11.74 19.85 -15.09
C THR A 12 10.80 20.14 -16.27
N LYS A 13 11.18 21.02 -17.20
CA LYS A 13 10.37 21.32 -18.40
C LYS A 13 10.26 20.13 -19.34
N PHE A 14 11.36 19.42 -19.56
CA PHE A 14 11.37 18.21 -20.38
C PHE A 14 10.51 17.09 -19.76
N ARG A 15 10.58 16.91 -18.46
CA ARG A 15 9.80 15.93 -17.73
C ARG A 15 8.31 16.26 -17.69
N MET A 16 7.93 17.53 -17.53
CA MET A 16 6.53 17.96 -17.65
C MET A 16 5.97 17.65 -19.05
N SER A 17 6.78 17.77 -20.10
CA SER A 17 6.36 17.41 -21.46
C SER A 17 6.11 15.90 -21.61
N LEU A 18 6.88 15.04 -20.95
CA LEU A 18 6.67 13.58 -20.98
C LEU A 18 5.42 13.12 -20.18
N LEU A 19 5.06 13.84 -19.13
CA LEU A 19 3.85 13.56 -18.35
C LEU A 19 2.58 14.15 -18.97
N GLN A 20 2.72 15.12 -19.91
CA GLN A 20 1.56 15.81 -20.48
C GLN A 20 0.55 14.86 -21.16
N PRO A 21 0.96 13.85 -21.97
CA PRO A 21 0.01 12.89 -22.54
C PRO A 21 -0.79 12.11 -21.48
N LEU A 22 -0.16 11.81 -20.34
CA LEU A 22 -0.82 11.15 -19.23
C LEU A 22 -1.81 12.08 -18.53
N VAL A 23 -1.42 13.34 -18.30
CA VAL A 23 -2.31 14.40 -17.79
C VAL A 23 -3.53 14.57 -18.67
N ASP A 24 -3.32 14.70 -19.98
CA ASP A 24 -4.39 14.90 -20.96
C ASP A 24 -5.35 13.69 -20.98
N LEU A 25 -4.83 12.47 -20.87
CA LEU A 25 -5.65 11.27 -20.78
C LEU A 25 -6.56 11.30 -19.55
N HIS A 26 -6.05 11.68 -18.39
CA HIS A 26 -6.83 11.80 -17.17
C HIS A 26 -7.88 12.92 -17.25
N ILE A 27 -7.50 14.11 -17.74
CA ILE A 27 -8.41 15.26 -17.92
C ILE A 27 -9.54 14.90 -18.88
N ASN A 28 -9.22 14.29 -20.03
CA ASN A 28 -10.20 13.89 -21.04
C ASN A 28 -11.19 12.83 -20.53
N ARG A 29 -10.84 12.13 -19.47
CA ARG A 29 -11.70 11.16 -18.76
C ARG A 29 -12.43 11.76 -17.56
N GLY A 30 -12.33 13.09 -17.37
CA GLY A 30 -13.06 13.81 -16.30
C GLY A 30 -12.43 13.68 -14.90
N ALA A 31 -11.11 13.46 -14.82
CA ALA A 31 -10.43 13.37 -13.56
C ALA A 31 -10.44 14.68 -12.77
N VAL A 32 -10.68 14.58 -11.47
CA VAL A 32 -10.34 15.62 -10.50
C VAL A 32 -8.91 15.38 -10.05
N LEU A 33 -8.01 16.28 -10.42
CA LEU A 33 -6.58 16.15 -10.16
C LEU A 33 -6.14 17.00 -8.97
N LYS A 34 -5.22 16.45 -8.17
CA LYS A 34 -4.46 17.17 -7.14
C LYS A 34 -2.99 17.21 -7.57
N THR A 35 -2.40 18.39 -7.56
CA THR A 35 -0.96 18.56 -7.84
C THR A 35 -0.15 18.26 -6.58
N VAL A 36 0.93 17.50 -6.74
CA VAL A 36 1.90 17.14 -5.70
C VAL A 36 3.30 17.33 -6.29
N GLY A 37 3.92 18.48 -6.00
CA GLY A 37 5.20 18.88 -6.62
C GLY A 37 5.04 19.08 -8.13
N ASP A 38 5.85 18.38 -8.92
CA ASP A 38 5.82 18.35 -10.39
C ASP A 38 4.93 17.22 -10.96
N ARG A 39 4.12 16.59 -10.11
CA ARG A 39 3.25 15.45 -10.46
C ARG A 39 1.81 15.72 -10.09
N PHE A 40 0.94 14.86 -10.52
CA PHE A 40 -0.48 14.92 -10.18
C PHE A 40 -0.97 13.56 -9.66
N GLN A 41 -2.08 13.62 -8.94
CA GLN A 41 -2.83 12.47 -8.45
C GLN A 41 -4.28 12.62 -8.87
N ALA A 42 -4.82 11.62 -9.54
CA ALA A 42 -6.26 11.55 -9.80
C ALA A 42 -6.97 11.17 -8.49
N LEU A 43 -7.80 12.08 -7.98
CA LEU A 43 -8.61 11.85 -6.78
C LEU A 43 -9.82 11.01 -7.12
N ARG A 44 -10.54 11.36 -8.20
CA ARG A 44 -11.75 10.67 -8.67
C ARG A 44 -12.04 11.04 -10.12
N TYR A 45 -12.94 10.28 -10.74
CA TYR A 45 -13.50 10.52 -12.07
C TYR A 45 -15.01 10.74 -11.96
N GLY A 46 -15.44 11.99 -12.16
CA GLY A 46 -16.85 12.38 -11.99
C GLY A 46 -17.22 12.73 -10.55
N ASN A 47 -18.53 12.68 -10.27
CA ASN A 47 -19.11 13.17 -9.00
C ASN A 47 -19.51 12.05 -8.03
N ARG A 48 -19.41 10.79 -8.44
CA ARG A 48 -19.81 9.61 -7.66
C ARG A 48 -18.70 8.58 -7.66
N LEU A 49 -18.54 7.87 -6.55
CA LEU A 49 -17.47 6.85 -6.39
C LEU A 49 -17.91 5.44 -6.83
N GLU A 50 -19.22 5.14 -6.82
CA GLU A 50 -19.70 3.79 -7.15
C GLU A 50 -19.29 3.31 -8.56
N PRO A 51 -19.27 4.15 -9.61
CA PRO A 51 -18.77 3.75 -10.92
C PRO A 51 -17.28 3.39 -10.92
N GLU A 52 -16.50 3.94 -10.00
CA GLU A 52 -15.07 3.64 -9.88
C GLU A 52 -14.78 2.40 -9.02
N ILE A 53 -15.70 2.06 -8.13
CA ILE A 53 -15.61 0.88 -7.28
C ILE A 53 -15.96 -0.39 -8.04
N ASN A 54 -16.93 -0.31 -8.94
CA ASN A 54 -17.36 -1.46 -9.72
C ASN A 54 -16.21 -2.14 -10.50
N PRO A 55 -15.30 -1.41 -11.19
CA PRO A 55 -14.11 -2.02 -11.81
C PRO A 55 -13.18 -2.72 -10.80
N ILE A 56 -13.05 -2.18 -9.59
CA ILE A 56 -12.22 -2.80 -8.54
C ILE A 56 -12.82 -4.12 -8.08
N LEU A 57 -14.15 -4.19 -7.94
CA LEU A 57 -14.84 -5.37 -7.45
C LEU A 57 -15.06 -6.45 -8.52
N HIS A 58 -15.36 -6.06 -9.76
CA HIS A 58 -15.86 -6.98 -10.79
C HIS A 58 -15.09 -6.94 -12.12
N GLY A 59 -14.30 -5.89 -12.35
CA GLY A 59 -13.57 -5.64 -13.59
C GLY A 59 -12.07 -5.48 -13.39
N CYS A 60 -11.54 -4.42 -13.99
CA CYS A 60 -10.15 -3.97 -13.84
C CYS A 60 -10.14 -2.46 -13.57
N GLY A 61 -9.93 -2.06 -12.32
CA GLY A 61 -9.70 -0.67 -11.93
C GLY A 61 -8.24 -0.29 -12.09
N VAL A 62 -7.94 0.78 -12.80
CA VAL A 62 -6.56 1.22 -13.09
C VAL A 62 -6.26 2.51 -12.37
N LEU A 63 -5.29 2.49 -11.46
CA LEU A 63 -4.85 3.61 -10.63
C LEU A 63 -3.45 4.08 -11.00
N ASP A 64 -3.31 5.33 -11.41
CA ASP A 64 -2.01 5.98 -11.57
C ASP A 64 -1.44 6.41 -10.22
N LEU A 65 -0.27 5.88 -9.89
CA LEU A 65 0.48 6.15 -8.65
C LEU A 65 1.78 6.90 -8.91
N GLN A 66 1.86 7.69 -9.97
CA GLN A 66 3.08 8.43 -10.35
C GLN A 66 3.65 9.32 -9.24
N ILE A 67 2.82 9.74 -8.29
CA ILE A 67 3.28 10.53 -7.13
C ILE A 67 4.10 9.72 -6.14
N ARG A 68 4.03 8.38 -6.17
CA ARG A 68 4.76 7.52 -5.24
C ARG A 68 6.23 7.43 -5.61
N PRO A 69 7.13 7.73 -4.67
CA PRO A 69 8.57 7.58 -4.88
C PRO A 69 8.96 6.12 -5.13
N LEU A 70 9.86 5.93 -6.08
CA LEU A 70 10.48 4.66 -6.41
C LEU A 70 11.99 4.78 -6.17
N ILE A 71 12.53 3.92 -5.31
CA ILE A 71 13.95 3.89 -4.95
C ILE A 71 14.51 2.52 -5.34
N GLU A 72 15.44 2.49 -6.27
CA GLU A 72 16.22 1.29 -6.57
C GLU A 72 17.29 1.08 -5.51
N VAL A 73 17.43 -0.17 -5.08
CA VAL A 73 18.48 -0.65 -4.18
C VAL A 73 19.17 -1.81 -4.90
N LYS A 74 20.42 -1.61 -5.33
CA LYS A 74 21.12 -2.56 -6.20
C LYS A 74 22.55 -2.79 -5.74
N GLY A 75 22.99 -4.02 -5.78
CA GLY A 75 24.35 -4.43 -5.48
C GLY A 75 24.43 -5.80 -4.81
N PRO A 76 25.64 -6.39 -4.72
CA PRO A 76 25.85 -7.70 -4.14
C PRO A 76 25.32 -7.85 -2.71
N ASP A 77 25.35 -6.76 -1.93
CA ASP A 77 24.88 -6.74 -0.55
C ASP A 77 23.41 -6.31 -0.39
N ALA A 78 22.70 -5.91 -1.46
CA ALA A 78 21.37 -5.31 -1.40
C ALA A 78 20.35 -6.17 -0.65
N SER A 79 20.34 -7.48 -0.92
CA SER A 79 19.41 -8.41 -0.26
C SER A 79 19.67 -8.48 1.25
N ARG A 80 20.92 -8.64 1.67
CA ARG A 80 21.33 -8.71 3.08
C ARG A 80 21.10 -7.37 3.80
N PHE A 81 21.44 -6.27 3.14
CA PHE A 81 21.22 -4.91 3.65
C PHE A 81 19.76 -4.65 3.96
N LEU A 82 18.86 -4.84 2.99
CA LEU A 82 17.43 -4.65 3.19
C LEU A 82 16.86 -5.64 4.21
N HIS A 83 17.34 -6.89 4.23
CA HIS A 83 16.89 -7.89 5.18
C HIS A 83 17.20 -7.50 6.64
N GLY A 84 18.33 -6.85 6.90
CA GLY A 84 18.71 -6.35 8.22
C GLY A 84 17.95 -5.08 8.66
N LEU A 85 17.39 -4.33 7.72
CA LEU A 85 16.69 -3.08 8.00
C LEU A 85 15.17 -3.23 8.11
N LEU A 86 14.58 -4.06 7.24
CA LEU A 86 13.14 -4.17 7.06
C LEU A 86 12.56 -5.34 7.87
N THR A 87 11.29 -5.25 8.20
CA THR A 87 10.66 -6.22 9.11
C THR A 87 10.29 -7.54 8.47
N ASN A 88 10.10 -7.59 7.15
CA ASN A 88 9.71 -8.82 6.45
C ASN A 88 10.91 -9.53 5.81
N ASP A 89 10.72 -10.76 5.34
CA ASP A 89 11.78 -11.60 4.80
C ASP A 89 12.14 -11.22 3.35
N ILE A 90 13.18 -10.40 3.19
CA ILE A 90 13.69 -9.96 1.88
C ILE A 90 14.49 -11.05 1.18
N VAL A 91 15.23 -11.88 1.93
CA VAL A 91 16.03 -12.97 1.36
C VAL A 91 15.14 -14.00 0.73
N GLY A 92 14.09 -14.42 1.44
CA GLY A 92 13.09 -15.38 0.96
C GLY A 92 12.11 -14.83 -0.08
N LEU A 93 12.11 -13.52 -0.36
CA LEU A 93 11.22 -12.92 -1.37
C LEU A 93 11.57 -13.44 -2.76
N PRO A 94 10.63 -14.08 -3.50
CA PRO A 94 10.87 -14.49 -4.89
C PRO A 94 11.06 -13.29 -5.82
N CYS A 95 11.88 -13.45 -6.86
CA CYS A 95 11.94 -12.46 -7.94
C CYS A 95 10.56 -12.28 -8.58
N GLY A 96 10.24 -11.06 -9.01
CA GLY A 96 8.96 -10.72 -9.59
C GLY A 96 7.79 -10.70 -8.58
N ARG A 97 8.07 -10.41 -7.30
CA ARG A 97 7.03 -10.29 -6.28
C ARG A 97 7.19 -9.02 -5.47
N TRP A 98 6.05 -8.37 -5.23
CA TRP A 98 5.93 -7.31 -4.24
C TRP A 98 5.71 -7.90 -2.85
N GLN A 99 6.29 -7.27 -1.85
CA GLN A 99 6.10 -7.63 -0.44
C GLN A 99 5.90 -6.38 0.40
N PRO A 100 4.89 -6.35 1.28
CA PRO A 100 4.72 -5.28 2.25
C PRO A 100 5.81 -5.38 3.32
N ASN A 101 6.34 -4.23 3.70
CA ASN A 101 7.39 -4.11 4.69
C ASN A 101 7.22 -2.88 5.56
N LEU A 102 7.87 -2.88 6.71
CA LEU A 102 8.03 -1.71 7.56
C LEU A 102 9.51 -1.46 7.81
N PHE A 103 9.86 -0.18 7.87
CA PHE A 103 11.06 0.26 8.53
C PHE A 103 10.68 0.70 9.95
N CYS A 104 11.25 0.07 10.98
CA CYS A 104 10.99 0.35 12.37
C CYS A 104 12.22 0.96 13.05
N GLY A 105 12.00 1.76 14.09
CA GLY A 105 13.09 2.21 14.95
C GLY A 105 13.54 1.10 15.93
N SER A 106 14.65 1.31 16.63
CA SER A 106 15.21 0.35 17.61
C SER A 106 14.23 -0.03 18.73
N LYS A 107 13.25 0.84 19.02
CA LYS A 107 12.16 0.56 19.98
C LYS A 107 10.96 -0.20 19.37
N GLY A 108 11.06 -0.68 18.12
CA GLY A 108 9.99 -1.41 17.42
C GLY A 108 8.84 -0.55 16.88
N LYS A 109 8.89 0.78 17.05
CA LYS A 109 7.86 1.67 16.52
C LYS A 109 8.02 1.88 15.03
N ILE A 110 6.90 1.99 14.30
CA ILE A 110 6.86 2.20 12.85
C ILE A 110 7.50 3.55 12.51
N LYS A 111 8.40 3.56 11.54
CA LYS A 111 8.93 4.77 10.94
C LYS A 111 8.38 5.01 9.55
N GLN A 112 8.35 3.96 8.71
CA GLN A 112 7.85 4.02 7.35
C GLN A 112 7.18 2.69 6.98
N ARG A 113 6.11 2.78 6.18
CA ARG A 113 5.52 1.64 5.48
C ARG A 113 6.03 1.64 4.05
N LEU A 114 6.45 0.46 3.59
CA LEU A 114 7.11 0.27 2.30
C LEU A 114 6.49 -0.92 1.57
N GLU A 115 6.54 -0.88 0.25
CA GLU A 115 6.34 -2.05 -0.61
C GLU A 115 7.65 -2.30 -1.36
N VAL A 116 8.16 -3.52 -1.31
CA VAL A 116 9.44 -3.91 -1.91
C VAL A 116 9.19 -4.89 -3.03
N LEU A 117 9.63 -4.56 -4.24
CA LEU A 117 9.67 -5.46 -5.40
C LEU A 117 11.09 -6.01 -5.54
N LYS A 118 11.23 -7.32 -5.65
CA LYS A 118 12.49 -7.96 -6.03
C LYS A 118 12.52 -8.17 -7.54
N LEU A 119 13.35 -7.43 -8.24
CA LEU A 119 13.54 -7.57 -9.70
C LEU A 119 14.53 -8.67 -10.04
N ALA A 120 15.62 -8.76 -9.28
CA ALA A 120 16.67 -9.76 -9.42
C ALA A 120 17.29 -10.08 -8.05
N ALA A 121 18.23 -11.02 -7.99
CA ALA A 121 18.90 -11.40 -6.75
C ALA A 121 19.53 -10.20 -6.02
N GLU A 122 20.06 -9.25 -6.76
CA GLU A 122 20.78 -8.07 -6.27
C GLU A 122 20.10 -6.75 -6.64
N CYS A 123 18.82 -6.78 -7.04
CA CYS A 123 18.08 -5.58 -7.48
C CYS A 123 16.67 -5.55 -6.92
N PHE A 124 16.37 -4.48 -6.19
CA PHE A 124 15.08 -4.24 -5.54
C PHE A 124 14.57 -2.84 -5.85
N VAL A 125 13.26 -2.68 -5.89
CA VAL A 125 12.61 -1.37 -5.95
C VAL A 125 11.72 -1.19 -4.71
N ILE A 126 11.96 -0.12 -3.98
CA ILE A 126 11.13 0.30 -2.85
C ILE A 126 10.15 1.35 -3.34
N CYS A 127 8.86 1.13 -3.06
CA CYS A 127 7.79 2.10 -3.25
C CYS A 127 7.27 2.53 -1.87
N CYS A 128 7.12 3.83 -1.64
CA CYS A 128 6.63 4.38 -0.38
C CYS A 128 5.54 5.44 -0.60
N GLU A 129 4.98 5.97 0.48
CA GLU A 129 3.99 7.06 0.39
C GLU A 129 4.63 8.31 -0.22
N ALA A 130 3.81 9.17 -0.83
CA ALA A 130 4.27 10.30 -1.64
C ALA A 130 5.23 11.25 -0.89
N GLU A 131 4.93 11.52 0.38
CA GLU A 131 5.71 12.43 1.22
C GLU A 131 6.93 11.75 1.87
N ALA A 132 7.04 10.42 1.79
CA ALA A 132 8.06 9.65 2.51
C ALA A 132 9.36 9.44 1.73
N GLY A 133 9.41 9.74 0.44
CA GLY A 133 10.54 9.38 -0.44
C GLY A 133 11.90 9.87 0.04
N ILE A 134 11.99 11.16 0.38
CA ILE A 134 13.26 11.75 0.88
C ILE A 134 13.64 11.12 2.21
N ALA A 135 12.69 10.95 3.13
CA ALA A 135 12.94 10.35 4.43
C ALA A 135 13.40 8.88 4.32
N VAL A 136 12.79 8.12 3.42
CA VAL A 136 13.20 6.72 3.15
C VAL A 136 14.60 6.67 2.54
N GLY A 137 14.87 7.49 1.52
CA GLY A 137 16.21 7.57 0.93
C GLY A 137 17.29 7.95 1.94
N THR A 138 17.03 8.96 2.79
CA THR A 138 17.95 9.38 3.87
C THR A 138 18.16 8.26 4.89
N LEU A 139 17.11 7.52 5.25
CA LEU A 139 17.23 6.39 6.17
C LEU A 139 18.10 5.27 5.57
N LEU A 140 17.88 4.92 4.32
CA LEU A 140 18.71 3.91 3.64
C LEU A 140 20.17 4.34 3.58
N ASP A 141 20.45 5.59 3.17
CA ASP A 141 21.82 6.15 3.09
C ASP A 141 22.51 6.18 4.47
N HIS A 142 21.76 6.49 5.53
CA HIS A 142 22.28 6.50 6.90
C HIS A 142 22.82 5.14 7.37
N TYR A 143 22.15 4.05 6.96
CA TYR A 143 22.55 2.69 7.34
C TYR A 143 23.53 2.04 6.35
N LEU A 144 23.80 2.71 5.23
CA LEU A 144 24.74 2.23 4.22
C LEU A 144 26.17 2.67 4.58
N VAL A 145 26.94 1.81 5.25
CA VAL A 145 28.27 2.13 5.77
C VAL A 145 29.38 1.45 4.98
N ARG A 146 29.28 0.15 4.76
CA ARG A 146 30.32 -0.70 4.13
C ARG A 146 29.78 -1.63 3.06
N GLU A 147 28.48 -1.68 2.93
CA GLU A 147 27.77 -2.55 1.99
C GLU A 147 28.02 -2.09 0.56
N ASP A 148 28.27 -3.04 -0.33
CA ASP A 148 28.34 -2.79 -1.77
C ASP A 148 26.93 -2.69 -2.34
N VAL A 149 26.33 -1.51 -2.15
CA VAL A 149 24.95 -1.17 -2.53
C VAL A 149 24.90 0.25 -3.11
N THR A 150 24.18 0.40 -4.19
CA THR A 150 23.83 1.70 -4.78
C THR A 150 22.37 2.01 -4.58
N LEU A 151 22.04 3.28 -4.37
CA LEU A 151 20.69 3.80 -4.25
C LEU A 151 20.41 4.78 -5.39
N ALA A 152 19.28 4.60 -6.09
CA ALA A 152 18.85 5.52 -7.15
C ALA A 152 17.36 5.83 -7.06
N PHE A 153 16.97 7.11 -7.24
CA PHE A 153 15.57 7.51 -7.35
C PHE A 153 15.09 7.30 -8.79
N LEU A 154 14.35 6.21 -9.03
CA LEU A 154 13.78 5.87 -10.33
C LEU A 154 12.60 6.76 -10.71
N SER A 155 11.97 7.44 -9.76
CA SER A 155 10.79 8.27 -10.01
C SER A 155 11.02 9.40 -11.04
N ARG A 156 12.24 9.65 -11.47
CA ARG A 156 12.52 10.59 -12.55
C ARG A 156 12.24 10.02 -13.94
N GLU A 157 12.30 8.72 -14.09
CA GLU A 157 12.24 8.00 -15.36
C GLU A 157 11.09 7.00 -15.42
N GLN A 158 10.64 6.54 -14.24
CA GLN A 158 9.61 5.53 -14.11
C GLN A 158 8.45 6.02 -13.24
N ILE A 159 7.29 5.45 -13.49
CA ILE A 159 6.08 5.60 -12.67
C ILE A 159 5.54 4.22 -12.31
N ARG A 160 4.67 4.22 -11.32
CA ARG A 160 3.89 3.05 -10.94
C ARG A 160 2.43 3.24 -11.33
N ILE A 161 1.85 2.21 -11.96
CA ILE A 161 0.42 2.09 -12.21
C ILE A 161 -0.04 0.77 -11.59
N ASP A 162 -1.12 0.80 -10.83
CA ASP A 162 -1.69 -0.40 -10.22
C ASP A 162 -3.02 -0.78 -10.91
N LEU A 163 -3.20 -2.09 -11.11
CA LEU A 163 -4.44 -2.67 -11.60
C LEU A 163 -5.10 -3.46 -10.48
N PHE A 164 -6.39 -3.22 -10.26
CA PHE A 164 -7.19 -3.86 -9.22
C PHE A 164 -8.33 -4.67 -9.82
N GLY A 165 -8.71 -5.74 -9.16
CA GLY A 165 -9.90 -6.50 -9.45
C GLY A 165 -9.64 -7.77 -10.27
N PRO A 166 -10.67 -8.63 -10.40
CA PRO A 166 -10.52 -9.98 -10.94
C PRO A 166 -10.10 -10.03 -12.41
N LYS A 167 -10.36 -8.99 -13.19
CA LYS A 167 -9.96 -8.92 -14.60
C LYS A 167 -8.59 -8.30 -14.85
N SER A 168 -7.88 -7.82 -13.82
CA SER A 168 -6.55 -7.22 -13.95
C SER A 168 -5.53 -8.18 -14.58
N THR A 169 -5.55 -9.45 -14.20
CA THR A 169 -4.68 -10.48 -14.80
C THR A 169 -4.98 -10.67 -16.28
N VAL A 170 -6.27 -10.73 -16.67
CA VAL A 170 -6.67 -10.88 -18.07
C VAL A 170 -6.26 -9.67 -18.90
N ALA A 171 -6.40 -8.46 -18.36
CA ALA A 171 -5.97 -7.23 -19.03
C ALA A 171 -4.45 -7.24 -19.31
N LEU A 172 -3.65 -7.68 -18.35
CA LEU A 172 -2.20 -7.81 -18.52
C LEU A 172 -1.81 -8.90 -19.53
N HIS A 173 -2.50 -10.05 -19.54
CA HIS A 173 -2.28 -11.11 -20.53
C HIS A 173 -2.52 -10.62 -21.97
N ARG A 174 -3.54 -9.81 -22.18
CA ARG A 174 -3.83 -9.22 -23.51
C ARG A 174 -2.73 -8.26 -23.96
N LEU A 175 -1.96 -7.70 -23.04
CA LEU A 175 -0.77 -6.90 -23.31
C LEU A 175 0.52 -7.74 -23.40
N GLY A 176 0.40 -9.08 -23.41
CA GLY A 176 1.53 -9.99 -23.58
C GLY A 176 2.29 -10.33 -22.31
N ILE A 177 1.73 -10.02 -21.12
CA ILE A 177 2.34 -10.42 -19.84
C ILE A 177 1.78 -11.77 -19.41
N PRO A 178 2.62 -12.81 -19.27
CA PRO A 178 2.22 -14.11 -18.73
C PRO A 178 1.89 -14.02 -17.23
N GLU A 179 1.05 -14.92 -16.73
CA GLU A 179 0.64 -14.98 -15.31
C GLU A 179 1.79 -15.03 -14.29
N GLN A 180 2.95 -15.49 -14.71
CA GLN A 180 4.10 -15.70 -13.83
C GLN A 180 5.29 -14.79 -14.16
N ALA A 181 5.24 -14.03 -15.25
CA ALA A 181 6.33 -13.15 -15.63
C ALA A 181 6.18 -11.79 -14.96
N CYS A 182 7.30 -11.27 -14.48
CA CYS A 182 7.35 -9.92 -13.92
C CYS A 182 7.85 -8.88 -14.92
N THR A 183 8.29 -9.28 -16.10
CA THR A 183 8.81 -8.39 -17.15
C THR A 183 8.07 -8.64 -18.45
N GLY A 184 7.61 -7.56 -19.07
CA GLY A 184 6.99 -7.55 -20.38
C GLY A 184 7.57 -6.43 -21.24
N SER A 185 7.30 -6.50 -22.55
CA SER A 185 7.65 -5.44 -23.50
C SER A 185 6.39 -4.81 -24.07
N PHE A 186 6.40 -3.50 -24.19
CA PHE A 186 5.34 -2.74 -24.84
C PHE A 186 5.96 -1.74 -25.81
N GLY A 187 5.83 -2.02 -27.11
CA GLY A 187 6.59 -1.29 -28.12
C GLY A 187 8.09 -1.44 -27.88
N GLU A 188 8.78 -0.32 -27.74
CA GLU A 188 10.23 -0.28 -27.44
C GLU A 188 10.55 -0.27 -25.94
N PHE A 189 9.53 -0.30 -25.06
CA PHE A 189 9.70 -0.17 -23.63
C PHE A 189 9.59 -1.52 -22.92
N GLU A 190 10.50 -1.76 -21.99
CA GLU A 190 10.32 -2.80 -21.00
C GLU A 190 9.57 -2.26 -19.79
N PHE A 191 8.73 -3.09 -19.19
CA PHE A 191 8.03 -2.77 -17.96
C PHE A 191 7.96 -4.00 -17.05
N HIS A 192 7.75 -3.76 -15.75
CA HIS A 192 7.60 -4.82 -14.78
C HIS A 192 6.18 -4.82 -14.23
N ALA A 193 5.54 -5.98 -14.20
CA ALA A 193 4.24 -6.16 -13.57
C ALA A 193 4.30 -7.35 -12.61
N ALA A 194 3.90 -7.14 -11.38
CA ALA A 194 3.93 -8.16 -10.35
C ALA A 194 2.73 -8.06 -9.40
N PRO A 195 2.21 -9.20 -8.90
CA PRO A 195 1.15 -9.21 -7.91
C PRO A 195 1.58 -8.48 -6.62
N VAL A 196 0.65 -7.71 -6.06
CA VAL A 196 0.81 -6.96 -4.81
C VAL A 196 -0.21 -7.49 -3.80
N PRO A 197 0.19 -7.87 -2.58
CA PRO A 197 -0.76 -8.19 -1.52
C PRO A 197 -1.67 -6.98 -1.20
N TRP A 198 -3.00 -7.20 -1.27
CA TRP A 198 -3.97 -6.14 -1.00
C TRP A 198 -5.34 -6.72 -0.59
N GLY A 199 -5.48 -7.02 0.69
CA GLY A 199 -6.70 -7.62 1.21
C GLY A 199 -7.09 -8.91 0.49
N THR A 200 -8.37 -9.04 0.17
CA THR A 200 -8.92 -10.18 -0.58
C THR A 200 -8.92 -9.96 -2.08
N GLN A 201 -8.60 -8.75 -2.54
CA GLN A 201 -8.67 -8.35 -3.94
C GLN A 201 -7.38 -8.67 -4.69
N THR A 202 -7.52 -8.98 -5.98
CA THR A 202 -6.37 -9.05 -6.89
C THR A 202 -5.84 -7.64 -7.13
N ARG A 203 -4.52 -7.47 -7.00
CA ARG A 203 -3.82 -6.22 -7.32
C ARG A 203 -2.50 -6.53 -8.02
N TRP A 204 -2.22 -5.79 -9.08
CA TRP A 204 -0.94 -5.81 -9.78
C TRP A 204 -0.28 -4.45 -9.70
N GLY A 205 1.01 -4.39 -9.39
CA GLY A 205 1.82 -3.18 -9.45
C GLY A 205 2.72 -3.21 -10.68
N CYS A 206 2.54 -2.24 -11.57
CA CYS A 206 3.27 -2.13 -12.82
C CYS A 206 4.24 -0.94 -12.74
N LEU A 207 5.53 -1.18 -13.02
CA LEU A 207 6.56 -0.15 -13.16
C LEU A 207 6.80 0.10 -14.64
N LEU A 208 6.66 1.33 -15.06
CA LEU A 208 6.68 1.75 -16.48
C LEU A 208 7.62 2.92 -16.67
N PRO A 209 8.36 2.98 -17.78
CA PRO A 209 8.97 4.23 -18.24
C PRO A 209 7.92 5.30 -18.46
N ILE A 210 8.17 6.53 -18.01
CA ILE A 210 7.24 7.67 -18.18
C ILE A 210 6.91 7.87 -19.66
N ALA A 211 7.91 7.72 -20.54
CA ALA A 211 7.75 7.95 -21.98
C ALA A 211 6.69 7.06 -22.65
N GLY A 212 6.52 5.81 -22.19
CA GLY A 212 5.52 4.87 -22.73
C GLY A 212 4.22 4.76 -21.93
N ALA A 213 4.13 5.45 -20.80
CA ALA A 213 3.08 5.21 -19.82
C ALA A 213 1.68 5.57 -20.33
N ALA A 214 1.52 6.66 -21.05
CA ALA A 214 0.22 7.08 -21.58
C ALA A 214 -0.33 6.10 -22.62
N GLU A 215 0.53 5.63 -23.54
CA GLU A 215 0.15 4.66 -24.57
C GLU A 215 -0.17 3.30 -23.96
N TRP A 216 0.66 2.87 -23.00
CA TRP A 216 0.43 1.63 -22.25
C TRP A 216 -0.91 1.69 -21.50
N LEU A 217 -1.17 2.78 -20.78
CA LEU A 217 -2.41 2.98 -20.04
C LEU A 217 -3.62 2.97 -20.98
N ALA A 218 -3.53 3.66 -22.13
CA ALA A 218 -4.59 3.63 -23.14
C ALA A 218 -4.84 2.21 -23.66
N SER A 219 -3.79 1.41 -23.86
CA SER A 219 -3.90 0.02 -24.30
C SER A 219 -4.55 -0.88 -23.25
N VAL A 220 -4.23 -0.69 -21.95
CA VAL A 220 -4.94 -1.39 -20.86
C VAL A 220 -6.43 -1.07 -20.90
N LEU A 221 -6.78 0.22 -20.96
CA LEU A 221 -8.17 0.67 -20.95
C LEU A 221 -8.96 0.19 -22.16
N ASN A 222 -8.31 -0.03 -23.29
CA ASN A 222 -8.93 -0.54 -24.52
C ASN A 222 -8.92 -2.07 -24.58
N SER A 223 -8.21 -2.76 -23.69
CA SER A 223 -8.10 -4.22 -23.69
C SER A 223 -9.41 -4.93 -23.31
N ASP A 224 -10.21 -4.30 -22.47
CA ASP A 224 -11.51 -4.84 -22.02
C ASP A 224 -12.45 -3.67 -21.66
N PRO A 225 -13.76 -3.74 -22.01
CA PRO A 225 -14.73 -2.71 -21.65
C PRO A 225 -14.90 -2.48 -20.14
N GLU A 226 -14.49 -3.44 -19.31
CA GLU A 226 -14.55 -3.34 -17.85
C GLU A 226 -13.23 -2.84 -17.24
N CYS A 227 -12.24 -2.46 -18.07
CA CYS A 227 -11.06 -1.72 -17.64
C CYS A 227 -11.39 -0.22 -17.57
N ASN A 228 -11.33 0.33 -16.37
CA ASN A 228 -11.64 1.74 -16.15
C ASN A 228 -10.63 2.39 -15.20
N LEU A 229 -10.39 3.68 -15.41
CA LEU A 229 -9.61 4.48 -14.48
C LEU A 229 -10.36 4.60 -13.15
N VAL A 230 -9.60 4.55 -12.06
CA VAL A 230 -10.10 4.76 -10.70
C VAL A 230 -9.22 5.78 -9.99
N GLY A 231 -9.84 6.63 -9.17
CA GLY A 231 -9.12 7.60 -8.36
C GLY A 231 -8.77 7.06 -6.98
N THR A 232 -7.94 7.82 -6.29
CA THR A 232 -7.50 7.46 -4.94
C THR A 232 -8.61 7.44 -3.92
N GLU A 233 -9.69 8.21 -4.12
CA GLU A 233 -10.86 8.20 -3.22
C GLU A 233 -11.60 6.86 -3.28
N ALA A 234 -11.75 6.27 -4.47
CA ALA A 234 -12.37 4.94 -4.63
C ALA A 234 -11.49 3.84 -4.01
N VAL A 235 -10.19 3.88 -4.25
CA VAL A 235 -9.24 2.92 -3.65
C VAL A 235 -9.16 3.11 -2.13
N ASP A 236 -9.27 4.34 -1.61
CA ASP A 236 -9.32 4.60 -0.16
C ASP A 236 -10.61 4.04 0.46
N ALA A 237 -11.74 4.18 -0.19
CA ALA A 237 -12.98 3.57 0.27
C ALA A 237 -12.89 2.04 0.32
N MET A 238 -12.30 1.43 -0.69
CA MET A 238 -12.09 -0.02 -0.76
C MET A 238 -11.09 -0.53 0.27
N ARG A 239 -9.95 0.17 0.50
CA ARG A 239 -8.98 -0.26 1.51
C ARG A 239 -9.58 -0.26 2.92
N ILE A 240 -10.53 0.67 3.22
CA ILE A 240 -11.25 0.68 4.49
C ILE A 240 -12.13 -0.57 4.59
N ALA A 241 -12.83 -0.93 3.52
CA ALA A 241 -13.67 -2.12 3.47
C ALA A 241 -12.86 -3.42 3.61
N GLU A 242 -11.63 -3.45 3.09
CA GLU A 242 -10.68 -4.57 3.23
C GLU A 242 -9.93 -4.56 4.58
N GLY A 243 -10.12 -3.54 5.42
CA GLY A 243 -9.43 -3.44 6.71
C GLY A 243 -7.95 -3.07 6.59
N LEU A 244 -7.54 -2.44 5.50
CA LEU A 244 -6.16 -2.07 5.25
C LEU A 244 -5.84 -0.68 5.82
N PRO A 245 -4.99 -0.57 6.85
CA PRO A 245 -4.68 0.71 7.46
C PRO A 245 -3.74 1.56 6.58
N ARG A 246 -3.89 2.88 6.70
CA ARG A 246 -3.09 3.87 5.97
C ARG A 246 -2.25 4.73 6.93
N PRO A 247 -0.96 4.96 6.62
CA PRO A 247 -0.12 5.86 7.39
C PRO A 247 -0.72 7.27 7.47
N GLY A 248 -0.59 7.92 8.62
CA GLY A 248 -1.10 9.27 8.86
C GLY A 248 -2.60 9.35 9.16
N ASN A 249 -3.38 8.35 8.72
CA ASN A 249 -4.80 8.26 9.04
C ASN A 249 -5.04 7.28 10.20
N ASP A 250 -4.61 6.03 10.01
CA ASP A 250 -4.96 4.93 10.91
C ASP A 250 -3.81 4.57 11.86
N PHE A 251 -2.59 4.89 11.50
CA PHE A 251 -1.41 4.68 12.36
C PHE A 251 -0.30 5.70 12.06
N GLY A 252 0.61 5.81 13.01
CA GLY A 252 1.74 6.73 12.97
C GLY A 252 3.00 6.20 13.65
N PRO A 253 4.01 7.06 13.84
CA PRO A 253 5.29 6.69 14.43
C PRO A 253 5.23 6.29 15.90
N GLU A 254 4.09 6.49 16.55
CA GLU A 254 3.85 6.09 17.94
C GLU A 254 3.35 4.64 18.07
N ASN A 255 2.97 4.00 16.95
CA ASN A 255 2.35 2.68 16.98
C ASN A 255 3.36 1.56 16.75
N PHE A 256 3.04 0.39 17.34
CA PHE A 256 3.64 -0.88 16.95
C PHE A 256 2.87 -1.50 15.77
N PRO A 257 3.54 -2.27 14.91
CA PRO A 257 2.86 -2.94 13.81
C PRO A 257 1.70 -3.85 14.25
N GLN A 258 1.85 -4.53 15.39
CA GLN A 258 0.83 -5.42 15.95
C GLN A 258 -0.42 -4.67 16.41
N GLU A 259 -0.24 -3.42 16.90
CA GLU A 259 -1.35 -2.54 17.25
C GLU A 259 -2.15 -2.13 16.01
N ALA A 260 -1.43 -1.83 14.92
CA ALA A 260 -1.97 -1.28 13.68
C ALA A 260 -2.48 -2.34 12.68
N ALA A 261 -2.65 -3.59 13.10
CA ALA A 261 -3.07 -4.69 12.24
C ALA A 261 -2.14 -4.94 11.02
N LEU A 262 -0.84 -4.67 11.18
CA LEU A 262 0.20 -4.83 10.15
C LEU A 262 1.04 -6.11 10.35
N GLY A 263 0.43 -7.18 10.85
CA GLY A 263 1.14 -8.43 11.14
C GLY A 263 1.73 -9.11 9.90
N ASP A 264 1.13 -8.95 8.73
CA ASP A 264 1.60 -9.45 7.44
C ASP A 264 2.84 -8.70 6.88
N HIS A 265 3.16 -7.55 7.46
CA HIS A 265 4.37 -6.79 7.15
C HIS A 265 5.60 -7.27 7.93
N ILE A 266 5.46 -8.28 8.79
CA ILE A 266 6.53 -8.78 9.67
C ILE A 266 6.74 -10.28 9.47
N SER A 267 8.00 -10.68 9.32
CA SER A 267 8.40 -12.08 9.47
C SER A 267 8.92 -12.31 10.88
N TYR A 268 8.31 -13.26 11.59
CA TYR A 268 8.75 -13.67 12.93
C TYR A 268 9.77 -14.83 12.89
N THR A 269 10.09 -15.34 11.70
CA THR A 269 10.98 -16.49 11.48
C THR A 269 12.30 -16.11 10.81
N LYS A 270 12.39 -14.88 10.28
CA LYS A 270 13.64 -14.39 9.65
C LYS A 270 14.73 -14.07 10.69
N GLY A 271 15.94 -13.79 10.20
CA GLY A 271 17.07 -13.29 11.00
C GLY A 271 16.83 -11.90 11.62
N CYS A 272 17.84 -11.38 12.31
CA CYS A 272 17.76 -10.12 13.03
C CYS A 272 17.47 -8.91 12.12
N TYR A 273 16.67 -7.98 12.62
CA TYR A 273 16.39 -6.69 12.02
C TYR A 273 16.19 -5.60 13.10
N ILE A 274 16.24 -4.34 12.70
CA ILE A 274 16.12 -3.21 13.63
C ILE A 274 14.71 -3.20 14.27
N GLY A 275 14.66 -3.23 15.62
CA GLY A 275 13.39 -3.21 16.38
C GLY A 275 12.72 -4.57 16.54
N GLN A 276 13.39 -5.67 16.24
CA GLN A 276 12.81 -7.02 16.32
C GLN A 276 12.41 -7.42 17.75
N GLU A 277 13.20 -7.07 18.77
CA GLU A 277 12.99 -7.57 20.14
C GLU A 277 11.60 -7.23 20.72
N PRO A 278 11.10 -5.96 20.66
CA PRO A 278 9.74 -5.65 21.08
C PRO A 278 8.67 -6.40 20.29
N HIS A 279 8.87 -6.60 18.98
CA HIS A 279 7.91 -7.33 18.14
C HIS A 279 7.82 -8.80 18.54
N ALA A 280 8.96 -9.47 18.72
CA ALA A 280 9.00 -10.86 19.17
C ALA A 280 8.39 -11.04 20.57
N ARG A 281 8.66 -10.10 21.49
CA ARG A 281 8.07 -10.13 22.83
C ARG A 281 6.54 -10.02 22.78
N MET A 282 6.02 -9.08 21.99
CA MET A 282 4.57 -8.89 21.84
C MET A 282 3.90 -10.09 21.18
N PHE A 283 4.56 -10.70 20.21
CA PHE A 283 4.05 -11.87 19.47
C PHE A 283 3.99 -13.13 20.35
N HIS A 284 5.04 -13.37 21.18
CA HIS A 284 5.15 -14.62 21.93
C HIS A 284 4.59 -14.57 23.36
N ARG A 285 4.59 -13.42 24.02
CA ARG A 285 4.36 -13.30 25.45
C ARG A 285 3.41 -12.19 25.88
N GLY A 286 2.84 -11.45 24.93
CA GLY A 286 2.03 -10.29 25.26
C GLY A 286 0.93 -10.03 24.26
N HIS A 287 0.25 -8.94 24.49
CA HIS A 287 -0.73 -8.35 23.60
C HIS A 287 -0.56 -6.83 23.61
N PRO A 288 -0.96 -6.11 22.55
CA PRO A 288 -0.96 -4.67 22.58
C PRO A 288 -2.02 -4.12 23.55
N ASN A 289 -1.81 -2.90 24.05
CA ASN A 289 -2.83 -2.22 24.89
C ASN A 289 -3.97 -1.65 24.03
N TRP A 290 -3.64 -1.25 22.81
CA TRP A 290 -4.54 -0.69 21.82
C TRP A 290 -4.53 -1.54 20.57
N GLN A 291 -5.66 -1.62 19.89
CA GLN A 291 -5.79 -2.37 18.65
C GLN A 291 -6.62 -1.60 17.64
N LEU A 292 -6.12 -1.52 16.43
CA LEU A 292 -6.90 -1.07 15.29
C LEU A 292 -7.88 -2.18 14.89
N VAL A 293 -9.14 -1.83 14.81
CA VAL A 293 -10.23 -2.77 14.49
C VAL A 293 -11.08 -2.26 13.35
N GLY A 294 -11.80 -3.18 12.73
CA GLY A 294 -12.87 -2.87 11.81
C GLY A 294 -14.18 -2.58 12.52
N LEU A 295 -14.98 -1.71 11.91
CA LEU A 295 -16.33 -1.39 12.36
C LEU A 295 -17.30 -1.36 11.18
N ARG A 296 -18.53 -1.79 11.43
CA ARG A 296 -19.66 -1.56 10.56
C ARG A 296 -20.60 -0.54 11.22
N ILE A 297 -20.87 0.52 10.52
CA ILE A 297 -21.64 1.66 11.03
C ILE A 297 -22.92 1.78 10.21
N PRO A 298 -24.12 1.66 10.82
CA PRO A 298 -25.37 1.89 10.12
C PRO A 298 -25.39 3.25 9.42
N GLU A 299 -25.96 3.32 8.23
CA GLU A 299 -26.02 4.58 7.47
C GLU A 299 -26.70 5.71 8.23
N SER A 300 -27.69 5.39 9.06
CA SER A 300 -28.40 6.34 9.93
C SER A 300 -27.54 6.93 11.04
N VAL A 301 -26.40 6.30 11.37
CA VAL A 301 -25.49 6.73 12.44
C VAL A 301 -24.48 7.72 11.88
N LYS A 302 -24.41 8.93 12.40
CA LYS A 302 -23.42 9.92 12.00
C LYS A 302 -22.03 9.48 12.48
N ALA A 303 -21.08 9.40 11.57
CA ALA A 303 -19.71 9.00 11.86
C ALA A 303 -18.71 9.78 11.01
N ALA A 304 -17.63 10.21 11.64
CA ALA A 304 -16.50 10.85 10.98
C ALA A 304 -15.18 10.39 11.64
N ALA A 305 -14.08 10.50 10.93
CA ALA A 305 -12.76 10.29 11.53
C ALA A 305 -12.58 11.21 12.75
N GLY A 306 -11.97 10.67 13.82
CA GLY A 306 -11.79 11.35 15.10
C GLY A 306 -12.97 11.20 16.08
N ALA A 307 -14.14 10.71 15.65
CA ALA A 307 -15.29 10.53 16.55
C ALA A 307 -14.96 9.50 17.66
N PRO A 308 -15.33 9.79 18.93
CA PRO A 308 -15.06 8.90 20.04
C PRO A 308 -15.92 7.63 19.94
N LEU A 309 -15.30 6.49 20.24
CA LEU A 309 -15.97 5.20 20.43
C LEU A 309 -16.23 5.01 21.91
N LEU A 310 -17.45 4.67 22.27
CA LEU A 310 -17.90 4.58 23.66
C LEU A 310 -18.32 3.14 24.01
N HIS A 311 -18.07 2.76 25.25
CA HIS A 311 -18.60 1.55 25.88
C HIS A 311 -19.09 1.92 27.28
N ASP A 312 -20.37 1.66 27.57
CA ASP A 312 -21.03 2.04 28.81
C ASP A 312 -20.82 3.54 29.18
N GLY A 313 -20.88 4.42 28.12
CA GLY A 313 -20.72 5.85 28.27
C GLY A 313 -19.27 6.34 28.43
N ASN A 314 -18.29 5.46 28.50
CA ASN A 314 -16.88 5.82 28.63
C ASN A 314 -16.18 5.77 27.26
N GLU A 315 -15.28 6.72 26.97
CA GLU A 315 -14.44 6.69 25.78
C GLU A 315 -13.44 5.52 25.87
N ILE A 316 -13.52 4.63 24.90
CA ILE A 316 -12.67 3.45 24.77
C ILE A 316 -11.76 3.49 23.56
N GLY A 317 -11.92 4.50 22.72
CA GLY A 317 -11.17 4.65 21.49
C GLY A 317 -11.74 5.71 20.57
N ARG A 318 -11.33 5.69 19.29
CA ARG A 318 -11.81 6.64 18.28
C ARG A 318 -11.77 6.08 16.87
N LEU A 319 -12.63 6.58 16.00
CA LEU A 319 -12.59 6.31 14.57
C LEU A 319 -11.36 6.96 13.94
N THR A 320 -10.76 6.27 12.97
CA THR A 320 -9.63 6.80 12.17
C THR A 320 -9.99 6.99 10.72
N SER A 321 -10.75 6.06 10.15
CA SER A 321 -11.22 6.10 8.77
C SER A 321 -12.66 5.64 8.70
N VAL A 322 -13.46 6.32 7.85
CA VAL A 322 -14.87 5.95 7.59
C VAL A 322 -15.04 5.93 6.07
N SER A 323 -15.49 4.80 5.52
CA SER A 323 -15.80 4.70 4.09
C SER A 323 -16.98 5.61 3.75
N PRO A 324 -16.90 6.38 2.66
CA PRO A 324 -18.01 7.17 2.18
C PRO A 324 -19.13 6.31 1.55
N ILE A 325 -18.86 5.01 1.34
CA ILE A 325 -19.74 4.10 0.63
C ILE A 325 -20.55 3.28 1.61
N THR A 326 -21.84 3.17 1.31
CA THR A 326 -22.78 2.31 2.00
C THR A 326 -22.99 1.04 1.21
N GLN A 327 -22.85 -0.10 1.87
CA GLN A 327 -23.20 -1.42 1.35
C GLN A 327 -24.13 -2.10 2.35
N ASP A 328 -25.28 -2.60 1.88
CA ASP A 328 -26.32 -3.23 2.72
C ASP A 328 -26.74 -2.34 3.93
N GLY A 329 -26.85 -1.03 3.71
CA GLY A 329 -27.21 -0.06 4.74
C GLY A 329 -26.12 0.20 5.80
N MET A 330 -24.89 -0.28 5.58
CA MET A 330 -23.78 -0.16 6.51
C MET A 330 -22.56 0.46 5.82
N ARG A 331 -21.80 1.26 6.55
CA ARG A 331 -20.49 1.80 6.14
C ARG A 331 -19.36 1.10 6.88
N ALA A 332 -18.31 0.75 6.16
CA ALA A 332 -17.08 0.24 6.76
C ALA A 332 -16.28 1.39 7.41
N ALA A 333 -15.65 1.10 8.53
CA ALA A 333 -14.78 2.05 9.20
C ALA A 333 -13.60 1.33 9.88
N LEU A 334 -12.54 2.09 10.20
CA LEU A 334 -11.42 1.68 11.04
C LEU A 334 -11.40 2.55 12.30
N GLY A 335 -10.97 1.98 13.41
CA GLY A 335 -10.86 2.74 14.65
C GLY A 335 -9.94 2.05 15.66
N TRP A 336 -9.39 2.83 16.54
CA TRP A 336 -8.62 2.34 17.68
C TRP A 336 -9.55 2.04 18.83
N VAL A 337 -9.36 0.87 19.46
CA VAL A 337 -10.01 0.51 20.73
C VAL A 337 -8.99 -0.11 21.67
N ARG A 338 -9.32 -0.15 22.97
CA ARG A 338 -8.55 -0.92 23.94
C ARG A 338 -8.64 -2.40 23.60
N HIS A 339 -7.52 -3.11 23.69
CA HIS A 339 -7.43 -4.54 23.36
C HIS A 339 -8.49 -5.39 24.07
N ALA A 340 -8.72 -5.16 25.37
CA ALA A 340 -9.74 -5.88 26.13
C ALA A 340 -11.17 -5.74 25.56
N ILE A 341 -11.48 -4.59 24.95
CA ILE A 341 -12.78 -4.36 24.30
C ILE A 341 -12.85 -5.12 22.98
N ALA A 342 -11.76 -5.11 22.20
CA ALA A 342 -11.69 -5.81 20.94
C ALA A 342 -11.84 -7.33 21.10
N GLU A 343 -11.17 -7.92 22.11
CA GLU A 343 -11.27 -9.35 22.39
C GLU A 343 -12.63 -9.79 22.92
N ALA A 344 -13.22 -8.99 23.81
CA ALA A 344 -14.52 -9.31 24.38
C ALA A 344 -15.69 -9.07 23.42
N GLN A 345 -15.44 -8.51 22.21
CA GLN A 345 -16.47 -8.11 21.24
C GLN A 345 -17.60 -7.31 21.88
N ASN A 346 -17.24 -6.45 22.81
CA ASN A 346 -18.19 -5.66 23.57
C ASN A 346 -18.97 -4.69 22.66
N LEU A 347 -20.16 -4.35 23.11
CA LEU A 347 -21.02 -3.38 22.45
C LEU A 347 -20.32 -2.02 22.42
N VAL A 348 -20.11 -1.49 21.21
CA VAL A 348 -19.51 -0.16 21.00
C VAL A 348 -20.57 0.77 20.42
N THR A 349 -20.53 2.01 20.86
CA THR A 349 -21.43 3.06 20.36
C THR A 349 -20.64 4.29 19.92
N LEU A 350 -21.23 5.05 19.02
CA LEU A 350 -20.97 6.47 18.82
C LEU A 350 -22.04 7.27 19.57
N GLU A 351 -21.86 8.56 19.76
CA GLU A 351 -22.90 9.42 20.35
C GLU A 351 -24.25 9.28 19.65
N SER A 352 -24.23 9.06 18.33
CA SER A 352 -25.42 8.97 17.46
C SER A 352 -26.03 7.56 17.36
N GLY A 353 -25.41 6.51 17.92
CA GLY A 353 -25.98 5.17 17.87
C GLY A 353 -24.98 4.02 17.99
N ARG A 354 -25.51 2.80 17.87
CA ARG A 354 -24.72 1.57 17.94
C ARG A 354 -23.88 1.34 16.69
N VAL A 355 -22.69 0.78 16.88
CA VAL A 355 -21.81 0.31 15.82
C VAL A 355 -21.38 -1.13 16.12
N GLU A 356 -21.10 -1.90 15.08
CA GLU A 356 -20.65 -3.28 15.21
C GLU A 356 -19.12 -3.36 15.08
N LEU A 357 -18.46 -3.96 16.05
CA LEU A 357 -17.10 -4.44 15.86
C LEU A 357 -17.17 -5.62 14.88
N THR A 358 -16.50 -5.48 13.79
CA THR A 358 -16.40 -6.54 12.80
C THR A 358 -14.95 -6.98 12.74
N PRO A 359 -14.67 -8.29 12.87
CA PRO A 359 -13.45 -8.78 12.29
C PRO A 359 -13.61 -8.46 10.81
N PHE A 360 -12.84 -7.52 10.30
CA PHE A 360 -12.74 -7.39 8.87
C PHE A 360 -12.40 -8.76 8.29
N PRO A 361 -12.65 -8.95 7.01
CA PRO A 361 -11.73 -9.69 6.22
C PRO A 361 -10.44 -8.87 6.14
N LEU A 362 -9.84 -8.60 7.31
CA LEU A 362 -8.40 -8.50 7.39
C LEU A 362 -7.90 -9.65 6.56
N PRO A 363 -7.01 -9.41 5.59
CA PRO A 363 -6.56 -10.42 4.67
C PRO A 363 -6.36 -11.64 5.49
N ASN A 364 -7.33 -12.48 5.26
CA ASN A 364 -7.61 -13.63 6.07
C ASN A 364 -6.40 -13.97 6.81
N THR A 365 -6.40 -13.60 8.10
CA THR A 365 -5.88 -14.69 8.83
C THR A 365 -5.15 -15.60 7.85
N ILE A 366 -3.89 -15.33 7.60
CA ILE A 366 -2.99 -16.45 7.50
C ILE A 366 -3.37 -17.21 8.76
N ARG A 367 -4.38 -18.10 8.62
CA ARG A 367 -4.66 -19.10 9.64
C ARG A 367 -3.28 -19.62 9.91
N ARG A 368 -2.80 -19.41 11.13
CA ARG A 368 -1.59 -20.03 11.62
C ARG A 368 -1.69 -21.50 11.23
N THR A 369 -1.14 -21.88 10.10
CA THR A 369 -0.70 -23.22 9.88
C THR A 369 0.56 -23.32 10.72
N VAL A 370 0.33 -23.38 12.03
CA VAL A 370 1.26 -24.05 12.92
C VAL A 370 1.35 -25.45 12.30
N PRO A 371 2.53 -25.87 11.83
CA PRO A 371 2.69 -27.27 11.43
C PRO A 371 2.24 -28.06 12.64
N GLU A 372 1.21 -28.91 12.47
CA GLU A 372 0.89 -29.91 13.47
C GLU A 372 2.17 -30.68 13.71
N THR A 373 2.79 -30.47 14.85
CA THR A 373 3.83 -31.35 15.35
C THR A 373 3.18 -32.71 15.46
N LYS A 374 3.44 -33.56 14.47
CA LYS A 374 3.12 -34.99 14.58
C LYS A 374 3.81 -35.48 15.86
N SER A 375 3.02 -35.63 16.90
CA SER A 375 3.38 -36.46 18.06
C SER A 375 3.48 -37.89 17.55
N SER A 376 4.69 -38.37 17.40
CA SER A 376 5.00 -39.80 17.35
C SER A 376 5.23 -40.31 18.75
#